data_223a0cf7a2bfc723466fdf80d249103a
#
_entry.id   223a0cf7a2bfc723466fdf80d249103a
#
_cell.length_a   1.000
_cell.length_b   1.000
_cell.length_c   1.000
_cell.angle_alpha   90.00
_cell.angle_beta   90.00
_cell.angle_gamma   90.00
#
_symmetry.space_group_name_H-M   'P 1'
#
loop_
_entity.id
_entity.type
_entity.pdbx_description
1 polymer ?
#
loop_
_entity_poly.entity_id
_entity_poly.type
_entity_poly.pdbx_seq_one_letter_code
_entity_poly.pdbx_strand_id
1 'polypeptide(L)'
;EASVTDPSNQEVSGRTSAIVHKGLFYIGLAPQEYIGAVERESRVNVITVDTTSMTVTNVAVTVVFLEENWYNVQQQADDGRFYWQWELAETPVHTTTVTTDAAGTAVAAFTAEKGGCYRARAFAHDRRENEIRSSTYLWISSYSFIPWRQENNDRIELVTDKKSYKPGETARILIPSPFQGQVKALLTIERGHILSQRLLALASNSEQVEIPILSEYGPNAYVSVVIVKGTDRTNPVPSYRVGYVNLPISTEQKELTIEIIPDQTTPYQPAAKATFDLRATDYKGRGVEAELSLQLVDLSVLALTDSRQGTMLDNFYRNRPLGVRTGATLAMSVDRYREQAQPPTGKGGAGGQEGLDVIRKRFLDTAYWNAEA
;
A
#
# COMPACT_ATOMS: atom_id res chain seq x y z
N GLU A 1 12.74 30.28 -10.58
CA GLU A 1 11.94 31.41 -11.03
C GLU A 1 12.85 32.58 -11.34
N ALA A 2 12.67 33.24 -12.46
CA ALA A 2 13.33 34.47 -12.84
C ALA A 2 12.27 35.50 -13.23
N SER A 3 12.39 36.72 -12.68
CA SER A 3 11.52 37.83 -13.00
C SER A 3 12.35 38.94 -13.63
N VAL A 4 11.83 39.55 -14.65
CA VAL A 4 12.41 40.75 -15.31
C VAL A 4 11.38 41.85 -15.30
N THR A 5 11.75 42.98 -14.72
CA THR A 5 10.92 44.20 -14.69
C THR A 5 11.46 45.18 -15.70
N ASP A 6 10.62 45.69 -16.58
CA ASP A 6 10.97 46.68 -17.57
C ASP A 6 10.97 48.10 -16.98
N PRO A 7 11.45 49.13 -17.74
CA PRO A 7 11.43 50.52 -17.26
C PRO A 7 10.01 51.09 -17.02
N SER A 8 8.96 50.45 -17.54
CA SER A 8 7.56 50.82 -17.30
C SER A 8 6.95 50.11 -16.10
N ASN A 9 7.78 49.40 -15.32
CA ASN A 9 7.41 48.68 -14.11
C ASN A 9 6.47 47.47 -14.38
N GLN A 10 6.52 46.91 -15.63
CA GLN A 10 5.86 45.66 -15.94
C GLN A 10 6.80 44.48 -15.63
N GLU A 11 6.32 43.54 -14.85
CA GLU A 11 7.08 42.33 -14.46
C GLU A 11 6.63 41.12 -15.29
N VAL A 12 7.59 40.47 -15.92
CA VAL A 12 7.41 39.16 -16.55
C VAL A 12 8.23 38.11 -15.81
N SER A 13 7.60 37.06 -15.33
CA SER A 13 8.26 35.97 -14.63
C SER A 13 8.21 34.67 -15.45
N GLY A 14 9.32 33.96 -15.46
CA GLY A 14 9.44 32.59 -15.99
C GLY A 14 9.83 31.61 -14.91
N ARG A 15 9.26 30.41 -14.96
CA ARG A 15 9.59 29.31 -14.04
C ARG A 15 10.12 28.12 -14.80
N THR A 16 11.17 27.52 -14.29
CA THR A 16 11.65 26.21 -14.72
C THR A 16 11.91 25.36 -13.51
N SER A 17 11.84 24.04 -13.67
CA SER A 17 12.18 23.07 -12.64
C SER A 17 13.42 22.28 -13.07
N ALA A 18 14.28 21.97 -12.12
CA ALA A 18 15.41 21.09 -12.30
C ALA A 18 15.34 19.96 -11.26
N ILE A 19 15.67 18.75 -11.69
CA ILE A 19 15.80 17.61 -10.77
C ILE A 19 17.22 17.64 -10.23
N VAL A 20 17.33 17.72 -8.90
CA VAL A 20 18.62 17.63 -8.19
C VAL A 20 18.68 16.28 -7.50
N HIS A 21 19.64 15.46 -7.90
CA HIS A 21 19.87 14.15 -7.31
C HIS A 21 20.80 14.25 -6.11
N LYS A 22 20.45 13.56 -5.00
CA LYS A 22 21.23 13.55 -3.77
C LYS A 22 22.55 12.80 -3.91
N GLY A 23 22.62 11.86 -4.81
CA GLY A 23 23.81 11.03 -5.08
C GLY A 23 23.84 10.58 -6.54
N LEU A 24 24.89 9.85 -6.90
CA LEU A 24 25.13 9.36 -8.26
C LEU A 24 24.34 8.09 -8.58
N PHE A 25 23.78 7.42 -7.57
CA PHE A 25 22.93 6.24 -7.73
C PHE A 25 21.91 6.18 -6.60
N TYR A 26 20.97 5.26 -6.71
CA TYR A 26 19.95 4.93 -5.73
C TYR A 26 20.01 3.47 -5.33
N ILE A 27 19.61 3.16 -4.11
CA ILE A 27 19.44 1.79 -3.62
C ILE A 27 17.96 1.48 -3.59
N GLY A 28 17.53 0.45 -4.32
CA GLY A 28 16.20 -0.14 -4.20
C GLY A 28 16.25 -1.35 -3.27
N LEU A 29 15.25 -1.48 -2.40
CA LEU A 29 15.09 -2.61 -1.50
C LEU A 29 13.71 -3.22 -1.68
N ALA A 30 13.65 -4.55 -1.82
CA ALA A 30 12.40 -5.28 -1.86
C ALA A 30 12.55 -6.62 -1.11
N PRO A 31 11.83 -6.85 -0.01
CA PRO A 31 11.75 -8.16 0.58
C PRO A 31 11.24 -9.18 -0.43
N GLN A 32 11.80 -10.39 -0.44
CA GLN A 32 11.26 -11.47 -1.25
C GLN A 32 9.85 -11.85 -0.78
N GLU A 33 9.65 -11.81 0.55
CA GLU A 33 8.35 -11.90 1.21
C GLU A 33 8.31 -10.84 2.32
N TYR A 34 7.22 -10.06 2.38
CA TYR A 34 7.04 -9.05 3.42
C TYR A 34 6.71 -9.67 4.79
N ILE A 35 6.19 -10.91 4.79
CA ILE A 35 5.83 -11.66 5.99
C ILE A 35 6.77 -12.85 6.14
N GLY A 36 7.62 -12.81 7.16
CA GLY A 36 8.47 -13.90 7.57
C GLY A 36 7.96 -14.62 8.81
N ALA A 37 8.74 -15.58 9.31
CA ALA A 37 8.50 -16.27 10.57
C ALA A 37 9.81 -16.32 11.37
N VAL A 38 9.70 -16.40 12.70
CA VAL A 38 10.85 -16.63 13.58
C VAL A 38 11.62 -17.89 13.16
N GLU A 39 12.93 -17.87 13.35
CA GLU A 39 13.84 -18.98 13.03
C GLU A 39 13.89 -19.37 11.53
N ARG A 40 13.27 -18.57 10.67
CA ARG A 40 13.37 -18.71 9.22
C ARG A 40 14.14 -17.54 8.62
N GLU A 41 14.95 -17.85 7.62
CA GLU A 41 15.71 -16.86 6.89
C GLU A 41 14.76 -15.95 6.08
N SER A 42 14.88 -14.66 6.30
CA SER A 42 14.21 -13.60 5.53
C SER A 42 15.22 -12.95 4.60
N ARG A 43 14.83 -12.71 3.34
CA ARG A 43 15.70 -12.19 2.30
C ARG A 43 15.18 -10.87 1.73
N VAL A 44 16.08 -9.93 1.54
CA VAL A 44 15.81 -8.62 0.94
C VAL A 44 16.65 -8.48 -0.31
N ASN A 45 16.00 -8.34 -1.46
CA ASN A 45 16.65 -8.02 -2.71
C ASN A 45 17.14 -6.57 -2.66
N VAL A 46 18.36 -6.36 -3.11
CA VAL A 46 19.01 -5.06 -3.24
C VAL A 46 19.26 -4.82 -4.71
N ILE A 47 18.94 -3.63 -5.20
CA ILE A 47 19.31 -3.18 -6.55
C ILE A 47 19.93 -1.80 -6.46
N THR A 48 20.93 -1.54 -7.29
CA THR A 48 21.55 -0.22 -7.43
C THR A 48 21.37 0.29 -8.85
N VAL A 49 20.82 1.49 -8.99
CA VAL A 49 20.53 2.15 -10.27
C VAL A 49 21.01 3.59 -10.25
N ASP A 50 21.49 4.10 -11.37
CA ASP A 50 21.87 5.50 -11.52
C ASP A 50 20.64 6.41 -11.70
N THR A 51 20.90 7.69 -11.92
CA THR A 51 19.86 8.72 -12.12
C THR A 51 19.06 8.56 -13.42
N THR A 52 19.50 7.68 -14.32
CA THR A 52 18.85 7.34 -15.60
C THR A 52 18.19 5.96 -15.57
N SER A 53 18.11 5.33 -14.38
CA SER A 53 17.59 3.98 -14.14
C SER A 53 18.44 2.85 -14.75
N MET A 54 19.68 3.13 -15.12
CA MET A 54 20.63 2.10 -15.52
C MET A 54 21.27 1.45 -14.30
N THR A 55 21.53 0.16 -14.36
CA THR A 55 22.10 -0.60 -13.24
C THR A 55 23.53 -0.15 -12.93
N VAL A 56 23.83 -0.02 -11.63
CA VAL A 56 25.20 0.26 -11.14
C VAL A 56 25.73 -0.99 -10.47
N THR A 57 26.86 -1.48 -10.95
CA THR A 57 27.44 -2.77 -10.54
C THR A 57 28.55 -2.58 -9.52
N ASN A 58 28.89 -3.66 -8.81
CA ASN A 58 30.02 -3.69 -7.88
C ASN A 58 29.94 -2.63 -6.77
N VAL A 59 28.74 -2.34 -6.29
CA VAL A 59 28.51 -1.42 -5.16
C VAL A 59 28.43 -2.23 -3.87
N ALA A 60 29.28 -1.90 -2.90
CA ALA A 60 29.19 -2.44 -1.55
C ALA A 60 28.06 -1.72 -0.80
N VAL A 61 27.01 -2.46 -0.45
CA VAL A 61 25.84 -1.98 0.27
C VAL A 61 25.80 -2.64 1.64
N THR A 62 25.83 -1.83 2.69
CA THR A 62 25.65 -2.32 4.05
C THR A 62 24.17 -2.28 4.41
N VAL A 63 23.64 -3.40 4.85
CA VAL A 63 22.24 -3.54 5.27
C VAL A 63 22.21 -3.85 6.78
N VAL A 64 21.55 -2.99 7.52
CA VAL A 64 21.30 -3.15 8.96
C VAL A 64 19.84 -3.52 9.14
N PHE A 65 19.60 -4.65 9.80
CA PHE A 65 18.26 -5.06 10.23
C PHE A 65 18.03 -4.57 11.65
N LEU A 66 16.97 -3.81 11.84
CA LEU A 66 16.58 -3.14 13.07
C LEU A 66 15.26 -3.73 13.54
N GLU A 67 15.22 -4.23 14.79
CA GLU A 67 13.96 -4.55 15.47
C GLU A 67 13.29 -3.25 15.90
N GLU A 68 12.05 -3.03 15.50
CA GLU A 68 11.23 -1.87 15.87
C GLU A 68 10.29 -2.23 17.01
N ASN A 69 10.56 -1.69 18.20
CA ASN A 69 9.70 -1.83 19.35
C ASN A 69 8.96 -0.52 19.62
N TRP A 70 7.64 -0.58 19.66
CA TRP A 70 6.76 0.54 19.93
C TRP A 70 6.32 0.50 21.39
N TYR A 71 6.65 1.53 22.14
CA TYR A 71 6.23 1.68 23.53
C TYR A 71 5.08 2.67 23.61
N ASN A 72 4.06 2.28 24.35
CA ASN A 72 2.93 3.14 24.66
C ASN A 72 3.25 3.90 25.94
N VAL A 73 3.34 5.19 25.86
CA VAL A 73 3.39 6.08 27.01
C VAL A 73 2.07 6.83 27.10
N GLN A 74 1.35 6.63 28.17
CA GLN A 74 0.13 7.39 28.44
C GLN A 74 0.52 8.75 28.98
N GLN A 75 0.22 9.81 28.25
CA GLN A 75 0.41 11.19 28.68
C GLN A 75 -0.94 11.83 29.01
N GLN A 76 -0.96 12.68 30.03
CA GLN A 76 -2.09 13.48 30.37
C GLN A 76 -1.92 14.87 29.76
N ALA A 77 -2.92 15.30 28.97
CA ALA A 77 -2.98 16.67 28.45
C ALA A 77 -3.37 17.67 29.53
N ASP A 78 -3.14 18.93 29.29
CA ASP A 78 -3.47 20.03 30.22
C ASP A 78 -4.97 20.12 30.53
N ASP A 79 -5.82 19.56 29.66
CA ASP A 79 -7.29 19.45 29.85
C ASP A 79 -7.71 18.23 30.67
N GLY A 80 -6.73 17.46 31.22
CA GLY A 80 -6.95 16.28 32.01
C GLY A 80 -7.26 15.01 31.20
N ARG A 81 -7.31 15.07 29.87
CA ARG A 81 -7.51 13.90 29.02
C ARG A 81 -6.23 13.11 28.87
N PHE A 82 -6.36 11.78 28.87
CA PHE A 82 -5.25 10.90 28.59
C PHE A 82 -5.19 10.58 27.10
N TYR A 83 -3.99 10.70 26.51
CA TYR A 83 -3.70 10.24 25.17
C TYR A 83 -2.48 9.34 25.17
N TRP A 84 -2.42 8.41 24.21
CA TRP A 84 -1.29 7.54 24.04
C TRP A 84 -0.27 8.22 23.12
N GLN A 85 0.95 8.36 23.60
CA GLN A 85 2.09 8.73 22.79
C GLN A 85 2.93 7.49 22.51
N TRP A 86 3.37 7.37 21.28
CA TRP A 86 4.16 6.24 20.83
C TRP A 86 5.62 6.65 20.72
N GLU A 87 6.48 5.89 21.38
CA GLU A 87 7.91 5.99 21.23
C GLU A 87 8.43 4.78 20.47
N LEU A 88 9.23 5.02 19.43
CA LEU A 88 9.89 4.00 18.64
C LEU A 88 11.31 3.78 19.18
N ALA A 89 11.61 2.56 19.63
CA ALA A 89 12.97 2.13 19.86
C ALA A 89 13.42 1.19 18.74
N GLU A 90 14.49 1.58 18.05
CA GLU A 90 15.14 0.77 17.03
C GLU A 90 16.37 0.08 17.64
N THR A 91 16.43 -1.25 17.56
CA THR A 91 17.56 -2.04 18.04
C THR A 91 18.20 -2.77 16.86
N PRO A 92 19.47 -2.50 16.52
CA PRO A 92 20.18 -3.28 15.51
C PRO A 92 20.32 -4.75 15.95
N VAL A 93 19.84 -5.67 15.12
CA VAL A 93 19.90 -7.13 15.41
C VAL A 93 20.82 -7.88 14.47
N HIS A 94 21.01 -7.37 13.25
CA HIS A 94 21.92 -7.98 12.28
C HIS A 94 22.46 -6.93 11.32
N THR A 95 23.74 -7.06 10.94
CA THR A 95 24.37 -6.21 9.94
C THR A 95 25.12 -7.09 8.95
N THR A 96 24.91 -6.85 7.68
CA THR A 96 25.61 -7.54 6.59
C THR A 96 26.01 -6.55 5.51
N THR A 97 27.10 -6.81 4.81
CA THR A 97 27.50 -6.05 3.64
C THR A 97 27.46 -6.98 2.42
N VAL A 98 26.72 -6.57 1.40
CA VAL A 98 26.58 -7.30 0.13
C VAL A 98 27.10 -6.44 -1.00
N THR A 99 27.67 -7.07 -2.02
CA THR A 99 28.17 -6.37 -3.21
C THR A 99 27.26 -6.70 -4.38
N THR A 100 26.81 -5.67 -5.10
CA THR A 100 25.95 -5.88 -6.28
C THR A 100 26.74 -6.50 -7.43
N ASP A 101 26.10 -7.45 -8.11
CA ASP A 101 26.63 -8.22 -9.24
C ASP A 101 26.64 -7.44 -10.58
N ALA A 102 26.89 -8.14 -11.68
CA ALA A 102 26.86 -7.56 -13.03
C ALA A 102 25.48 -7.04 -13.46
N ALA A 103 24.40 -7.51 -12.83
CA ALA A 103 23.03 -6.99 -13.03
C ALA A 103 22.69 -5.85 -12.07
N GLY A 104 23.63 -5.39 -11.24
CA GLY A 104 23.39 -4.37 -10.21
C GLY A 104 22.55 -4.89 -9.05
N THR A 105 22.50 -6.21 -8.82
CA THR A 105 21.66 -6.84 -7.80
C THR A 105 22.47 -7.58 -6.75
N ALA A 106 21.90 -7.68 -5.55
CA ALA A 106 22.42 -8.49 -4.43
C ALA A 106 21.27 -8.95 -3.54
N VAL A 107 21.55 -9.86 -2.62
CA VAL A 107 20.57 -10.32 -1.62
C VAL A 107 21.18 -10.20 -0.24
N ALA A 108 20.51 -9.47 0.65
CA ALA A 108 20.80 -9.44 2.07
C ALA A 108 19.82 -10.37 2.80
N ALA A 109 20.33 -11.18 3.72
CA ALA A 109 19.54 -12.14 4.48
C ALA A 109 19.77 -11.98 5.98
N PHE A 110 18.74 -12.30 6.78
CA PHE A 110 18.85 -12.42 8.23
C PHE A 110 17.80 -13.40 8.77
N THR A 111 18.03 -13.90 9.96
CA THR A 111 17.07 -14.77 10.67
C THR A 111 16.66 -14.04 11.96
N ALA A 112 15.36 -13.80 12.11
CA ALA A 112 14.83 -13.15 13.30
C ALA A 112 14.59 -14.18 14.41
N GLU A 113 15.03 -13.85 15.63
CA GLU A 113 14.80 -14.67 16.83
C GLU A 113 13.43 -14.39 17.46
N LYS A 114 12.86 -13.21 17.21
CA LYS A 114 11.59 -12.76 17.77
C LYS A 114 10.63 -12.32 16.68
N GLY A 115 9.33 -12.48 16.95
CA GLY A 115 8.29 -11.88 16.12
C GLY A 115 8.21 -10.38 16.34
N GLY A 116 7.86 -9.63 15.30
CA GLY A 116 7.75 -8.17 15.35
C GLY A 116 7.89 -7.49 14.01
N CYS A 117 7.96 -6.18 14.04
CA CYS A 117 8.28 -5.36 12.88
C CYS A 117 9.79 -5.14 12.81
N TYR A 118 10.36 -5.36 11.64
CA TYR A 118 11.77 -5.14 11.36
C TYR A 118 11.93 -4.15 10.22
N ARG A 119 12.92 -3.28 10.35
CA ARG A 119 13.33 -2.38 9.27
C ARG A 119 14.68 -2.82 8.72
N ALA A 120 14.75 -3.14 7.43
CA ALA A 120 16.01 -3.27 6.72
C ALA A 120 16.42 -1.88 6.22
N ARG A 121 17.52 -1.35 6.72
CA ARG A 121 18.10 -0.06 6.33
C ARG A 121 19.40 -0.30 5.60
N ALA A 122 19.45 0.10 4.34
CA ALA A 122 20.62 -0.01 3.49
C ALA A 122 21.31 1.34 3.32
N PHE A 123 22.62 1.33 3.29
CA PHE A 123 23.42 2.49 2.96
C PHE A 123 24.68 2.13 2.20
N ALA A 124 25.12 3.04 1.34
CA ALA A 124 26.36 2.97 0.59
C ALA A 124 26.86 4.39 0.30
N HIS A 125 28.09 4.53 -0.11
CA HIS A 125 28.67 5.80 -0.53
C HIS A 125 28.95 5.78 -2.03
N ASP A 126 28.71 6.90 -2.67
CA ASP A 126 29.11 7.06 -4.07
C ASP A 126 30.58 7.55 -4.15
N ARG A 127 31.12 7.67 -5.37
CA ARG A 127 32.50 8.14 -5.59
C ARG A 127 32.77 9.59 -5.15
N ARG A 128 31.73 10.33 -4.74
CA ARG A 128 31.80 11.68 -4.20
C ARG A 128 31.58 11.71 -2.69
N GLU A 129 31.62 10.55 -2.04
CA GLU A 129 31.35 10.37 -0.61
C GLU A 129 29.93 10.77 -0.19
N ASN A 130 28.98 10.89 -1.12
CA ASN A 130 27.59 11.09 -0.74
C ASN A 130 27.04 9.78 -0.19
N GLU A 131 26.42 9.85 0.99
CA GLU A 131 25.75 8.71 1.58
C GLU A 131 24.35 8.53 0.96
N ILE A 132 24.12 7.38 0.34
CA ILE A 132 22.85 6.95 -0.22
C ILE A 132 22.18 5.99 0.76
N ARG A 133 20.93 6.28 1.12
CA ARG A 133 20.16 5.49 2.08
C ARG A 133 18.83 5.03 1.47
N SER A 134 18.42 3.82 1.85
CA SER A 134 17.10 3.26 1.55
C SER A 134 16.62 2.40 2.71
N SER A 135 15.33 2.19 2.83
CA SER A 135 14.79 1.27 3.83
C SER A 135 13.51 0.59 3.37
N THR A 136 13.26 -0.60 3.92
CA THR A 136 12.03 -1.35 3.74
C THR A 136 11.67 -2.07 5.03
N TYR A 137 10.42 -2.54 5.14
CA TYR A 137 9.91 -3.24 6.32
C TYR A 137 9.72 -4.72 6.06
N LEU A 138 9.84 -5.51 7.13
CA LEU A 138 9.50 -6.92 7.21
C LEU A 138 8.68 -7.16 8.47
N TRP A 139 7.69 -8.02 8.39
CA TRP A 139 6.86 -8.45 9.52
C TRP A 139 7.15 -9.90 9.81
N ILE A 140 7.62 -10.18 11.01
CA ILE A 140 7.96 -11.54 11.45
C ILE A 140 6.87 -12.04 12.38
N SER A 141 6.17 -13.09 11.95
CA SER A 141 5.14 -13.74 12.76
C SER A 141 5.76 -14.68 13.81
N SER A 142 5.07 -14.83 14.93
CA SER A 142 5.43 -15.73 16.03
C SER A 142 4.18 -16.26 16.73
N TYR A 143 4.29 -17.37 17.41
CA TYR A 143 3.25 -17.86 18.33
C TYR A 143 3.19 -17.06 19.63
N SER A 144 4.28 -16.40 20.02
CA SER A 144 4.33 -15.49 21.16
C SER A 144 3.57 -14.19 20.88
N PHE A 145 3.06 -13.54 21.93
CA PHE A 145 2.43 -12.25 21.80
C PHE A 145 3.43 -11.18 21.28
N ILE A 146 3.05 -10.48 20.25
CA ILE A 146 3.83 -9.39 19.64
C ILE A 146 3.15 -8.06 19.97
N PRO A 147 3.85 -7.09 20.57
CA PRO A 147 3.30 -5.77 20.82
C PRO A 147 3.28 -4.93 19.52
N TRP A 148 2.30 -5.23 18.65
CA TRP A 148 2.14 -4.47 17.41
C TRP A 148 1.87 -3.00 17.68
N ARG A 149 2.38 -2.13 16.80
CA ARG A 149 2.02 -0.72 16.84
C ARG A 149 0.49 -0.57 16.75
N GLN A 150 -0.08 0.22 17.63
CA GLN A 150 -1.49 0.56 17.62
C GLN A 150 -1.65 2.06 17.39
N GLU A 151 -2.65 2.43 16.62
CA GLU A 151 -3.05 3.83 16.50
C GLU A 151 -4.18 4.14 17.51
N ASN A 152 -4.39 5.42 17.83
CA ASN A 152 -5.47 5.86 18.71
C ASN A 152 -6.84 5.82 17.99
N ASN A 153 -7.06 4.81 17.18
CA ASN A 153 -8.31 4.54 16.47
C ASN A 153 -8.59 3.04 16.49
N ASP A 154 -9.73 2.63 15.94
CA ASP A 154 -10.14 1.24 15.87
C ASP A 154 -9.56 0.49 14.64
N ARG A 155 -8.46 0.97 14.06
CA ARG A 155 -7.85 0.38 12.87
C ARG A 155 -6.67 -0.51 13.19
N ILE A 156 -6.47 -1.51 12.33
CA ILE A 156 -5.26 -2.33 12.25
C ILE A 156 -4.73 -2.30 10.81
N GLU A 157 -3.42 -2.40 10.67
CA GLU A 157 -2.76 -2.47 9.37
C GLU A 157 -2.60 -3.93 8.96
N LEU A 158 -3.38 -4.38 7.98
CA LEU A 158 -3.20 -5.71 7.40
C LEU A 158 -1.99 -5.71 6.47
N VAL A 159 -1.16 -6.75 6.55
CA VAL A 159 0.06 -6.85 5.76
C VAL A 159 -0.06 -8.01 4.77
N THR A 160 0.30 -7.76 3.53
CA THR A 160 0.36 -8.78 2.46
C THR A 160 1.79 -9.27 2.27
N ASP A 161 1.96 -10.53 1.91
CA ASP A 161 3.28 -11.11 1.63
C ASP A 161 3.91 -10.59 0.33
N LYS A 162 3.09 -10.08 -0.61
CA LYS A 162 3.54 -9.50 -1.89
C LYS A 162 2.80 -8.19 -2.19
N LYS A 163 3.37 -7.37 -3.07
CA LYS A 163 2.75 -6.11 -3.54
C LYS A 163 1.70 -6.33 -4.63
N SER A 164 1.79 -7.40 -5.38
CA SER A 164 0.79 -7.79 -6.40
C SER A 164 0.78 -9.30 -6.59
N TYR A 165 -0.30 -9.80 -7.15
CA TYR A 165 -0.55 -11.23 -7.32
C TYR A 165 -0.98 -11.53 -8.74
N LYS A 166 -0.71 -12.78 -9.18
CA LYS A 166 -1.29 -13.33 -10.41
C LYS A 166 -2.47 -14.23 -10.06
N PRO A 167 -3.51 -14.29 -10.90
CA PRO A 167 -4.57 -15.28 -10.73
C PRO A 167 -4.00 -16.70 -10.65
N GLY A 168 -4.52 -17.48 -9.70
CA GLY A 168 -4.02 -18.81 -9.36
C GLY A 168 -2.95 -18.85 -8.25
N GLU A 169 -2.40 -17.69 -7.85
CA GLU A 169 -1.55 -17.61 -6.67
C GLU A 169 -2.39 -17.58 -5.38
N THR A 170 -1.71 -17.73 -4.26
CA THR A 170 -2.30 -17.55 -2.92
C THR A 170 -1.65 -16.35 -2.25
N ALA A 171 -2.47 -15.39 -1.80
CA ALA A 171 -2.02 -14.29 -0.96
C ALA A 171 -2.00 -14.74 0.49
N ARG A 172 -0.91 -14.44 1.22
CA ARG A 172 -0.83 -14.57 2.67
C ARG A 172 -0.98 -13.18 3.30
N ILE A 173 -1.91 -13.07 4.24
CA ILE A 173 -2.21 -11.81 4.91
C ILE A 173 -2.00 -11.98 6.39
N LEU A 174 -1.08 -11.20 6.95
CA LEU A 174 -0.87 -11.10 8.39
C LEU A 174 -1.93 -10.17 8.99
N ILE A 175 -2.54 -10.63 10.07
CA ILE A 175 -3.52 -9.90 10.87
C ILE A 175 -2.86 -9.53 12.21
N PRO A 176 -2.28 -8.33 12.35
CA PRO A 176 -1.63 -7.89 13.57
C PRO A 176 -2.68 -7.47 14.61
N SER A 177 -3.19 -8.43 15.36
CA SER A 177 -4.21 -8.18 16.38
C SER A 177 -3.58 -7.55 17.63
N PRO A 178 -4.18 -6.49 18.20
CA PRO A 178 -3.71 -5.93 19.47
C PRO A 178 -4.14 -6.76 20.68
N PHE A 179 -5.01 -7.72 20.50
CA PHE A 179 -5.65 -8.45 21.59
C PHE A 179 -4.83 -9.67 22.01
N GLN A 180 -4.78 -9.91 23.31
CA GLN A 180 -4.24 -11.14 23.88
C GLN A 180 -5.29 -12.26 23.86
N GLY A 181 -4.81 -13.48 23.66
CA GLY A 181 -5.64 -14.67 23.61
C GLY A 181 -6.49 -14.77 22.33
N GLN A 182 -7.35 -15.77 22.32
CA GLN A 182 -8.19 -16.06 21.16
C GLN A 182 -9.25 -14.98 20.94
N VAL A 183 -9.44 -14.56 19.70
CA VAL A 183 -10.47 -13.61 19.26
C VAL A 183 -11.18 -14.13 18.02
N LYS A 184 -12.39 -13.62 17.79
CA LYS A 184 -13.15 -13.88 16.56
C LYS A 184 -12.96 -12.72 15.59
N ALA A 185 -12.86 -13.05 14.30
CA ALA A 185 -12.78 -12.08 13.24
C ALA A 185 -13.72 -12.46 12.08
N LEU A 186 -14.31 -11.46 11.46
CA LEU A 186 -14.98 -11.58 10.19
C LEU A 186 -13.99 -11.12 9.10
N LEU A 187 -13.65 -12.01 8.19
CA LEU A 187 -12.89 -11.69 7.00
C LEU A 187 -13.83 -11.62 5.81
N THR A 188 -13.71 -10.56 5.02
CA THR A 188 -14.44 -10.39 3.76
C THR A 188 -13.49 -10.06 2.63
N ILE A 189 -13.84 -10.51 1.43
CA ILE A 189 -13.20 -10.10 0.17
C ILE A 189 -14.21 -9.23 -0.55
N GLU A 190 -13.79 -8.01 -0.91
CA GLU A 190 -14.71 -6.94 -1.29
C GLU A 190 -14.24 -6.21 -2.55
N ARG A 191 -15.19 -5.83 -3.40
CA ARG A 191 -15.01 -4.89 -4.51
C ARG A 191 -16.37 -4.42 -5.03
N GLY A 192 -16.80 -3.24 -4.60
CA GLY A 192 -18.15 -2.74 -4.86
C GLY A 192 -19.24 -3.44 -4.06
N HIS A 193 -19.07 -4.73 -3.77
CA HIS A 193 -19.88 -5.57 -2.90
C HIS A 193 -19.00 -6.65 -2.25
N ILE A 194 -19.57 -7.42 -1.33
CA ILE A 194 -18.88 -8.54 -0.70
C ILE A 194 -18.86 -9.72 -1.67
N LEU A 195 -17.65 -10.10 -2.12
CA LEU A 195 -17.43 -11.25 -3.01
C LEU A 195 -17.41 -12.56 -2.23
N SER A 196 -16.82 -12.54 -1.02
CA SER A 196 -16.71 -13.71 -0.15
C SER A 196 -16.61 -13.29 1.29
N GLN A 197 -17.04 -14.15 2.23
CA GLN A 197 -16.93 -13.92 3.66
C GLN A 197 -16.66 -15.21 4.42
N ARG A 198 -15.90 -15.11 5.52
CA ARG A 198 -15.68 -16.22 6.44
C ARG A 198 -15.41 -15.73 7.86
N LEU A 199 -15.86 -16.50 8.85
CA LEU A 199 -15.51 -16.29 10.25
C LEU A 199 -14.20 -17.00 10.57
N LEU A 200 -13.33 -16.31 11.29
CA LEU A 200 -12.05 -16.78 11.73
C LEU A 200 -12.00 -16.84 13.26
N ALA A 201 -11.30 -17.82 13.78
CA ALA A 201 -10.85 -17.85 15.18
C ALA A 201 -9.34 -17.61 15.16
N LEU A 202 -8.91 -16.41 15.53
CA LEU A 202 -7.49 -16.06 15.58
C LEU A 202 -6.91 -16.62 16.89
N ALA A 203 -6.01 -17.57 16.79
CA ALA A 203 -5.37 -18.22 17.94
C ALA A 203 -4.19 -17.40 18.48
N SER A 204 -3.54 -16.64 17.62
CA SER A 204 -2.43 -15.74 17.96
C SER A 204 -2.72 -14.32 17.53
N ASN A 205 -1.94 -13.37 18.03
CA ASN A 205 -2.04 -11.98 17.60
C ASN A 205 -1.18 -11.65 16.37
N SER A 206 -0.61 -12.67 15.73
CA SER A 206 0.11 -12.60 14.46
C SER A 206 -0.37 -13.68 13.48
N GLU A 207 -1.68 -13.93 13.47
CA GLU A 207 -2.29 -14.94 12.60
C GLU A 207 -2.12 -14.57 11.12
N GLN A 208 -1.82 -15.57 10.31
CA GLN A 208 -1.77 -15.44 8.87
C GLN A 208 -2.94 -16.18 8.24
N VAL A 209 -3.56 -15.55 7.24
CA VAL A 209 -4.65 -16.15 6.48
C VAL A 209 -4.27 -16.26 5.02
N GLU A 210 -4.65 -17.37 4.41
CA GLU A 210 -4.43 -17.63 3.00
C GLU A 210 -5.70 -17.31 2.20
N ILE A 211 -5.52 -16.60 1.08
CA ILE A 211 -6.58 -16.19 0.17
C ILE A 211 -6.18 -16.60 -1.25
N PRO A 212 -6.87 -17.59 -1.85
CA PRO A 212 -6.68 -17.91 -3.25
C PRO A 212 -7.08 -16.73 -4.14
N ILE A 213 -6.21 -16.36 -5.07
CA ILE A 213 -6.45 -15.25 -6.00
C ILE A 213 -7.18 -15.77 -7.22
N LEU A 214 -8.45 -15.41 -7.32
CA LEU A 214 -9.30 -15.78 -8.45
C LEU A 214 -9.14 -14.78 -9.61
N SER A 215 -9.32 -15.24 -10.83
CA SER A 215 -9.23 -14.38 -12.03
C SER A 215 -10.29 -13.27 -12.04
N GLU A 216 -11.43 -13.52 -11.42
CA GLU A 216 -12.51 -12.55 -11.27
C GLU A 216 -12.18 -11.41 -10.29
N TYR A 217 -11.17 -11.55 -9.45
CA TYR A 217 -10.72 -10.48 -8.55
C TYR A 217 -9.91 -9.38 -9.27
N GLY A 218 -9.48 -9.61 -10.51
CA GLY A 218 -8.78 -8.59 -11.29
C GLY A 218 -9.65 -7.35 -11.59
N PRO A 219 -9.07 -6.15 -11.63
CA PRO A 219 -7.64 -5.80 -11.45
C PRO A 219 -7.20 -5.72 -9.99
N ASN A 220 -8.10 -5.67 -9.04
CA ASN A 220 -7.83 -5.67 -7.61
C ASN A 220 -9.04 -6.16 -6.82
N ALA A 221 -8.80 -6.60 -5.59
CA ALA A 221 -9.82 -6.83 -4.58
C ALA A 221 -9.33 -6.27 -3.23
N TYR A 222 -10.23 -6.03 -2.31
CA TYR A 222 -9.90 -5.62 -0.95
C TYR A 222 -10.18 -6.79 0.00
N VAL A 223 -9.28 -6.98 0.95
CA VAL A 223 -9.52 -7.83 2.09
C VAL A 223 -9.82 -6.94 3.29
N SER A 224 -10.94 -7.19 3.91
CA SER A 224 -11.36 -6.54 5.15
C SER A 224 -11.35 -7.57 6.28
N VAL A 225 -10.89 -7.16 7.45
CA VAL A 225 -10.93 -7.99 8.66
C VAL A 225 -11.50 -7.16 9.80
N VAL A 226 -12.58 -7.63 10.38
CA VAL A 226 -13.19 -7.05 11.58
C VAL A 226 -12.98 -8.00 12.73
N ILE A 227 -12.16 -7.60 13.71
CA ILE A 227 -11.91 -8.36 14.93
C ILE A 227 -12.83 -7.85 16.02
N VAL A 228 -13.47 -8.75 16.74
CA VAL A 228 -14.30 -8.43 17.91
C VAL A 228 -13.75 -9.14 19.14
N LYS A 229 -13.52 -8.38 20.19
CA LYS A 229 -13.08 -8.86 21.49
C LYS A 229 -14.13 -8.52 22.55
N GLY A 230 -14.66 -9.56 23.20
CA GLY A 230 -15.52 -9.41 24.37
C GLY A 230 -14.73 -8.99 25.62
N THR A 231 -15.40 -8.91 26.75
CA THR A 231 -14.80 -8.58 28.03
C THR A 231 -14.07 -9.78 28.63
N ASP A 232 -12.84 -9.57 29.08
CA ASP A 232 -12.07 -10.51 29.90
C ASP A 232 -11.08 -9.72 30.78
N ARG A 233 -10.15 -10.44 31.46
CA ARG A 233 -9.13 -9.82 32.32
C ARG A 233 -8.17 -8.90 31.55
N THR A 234 -7.93 -9.18 30.29
CA THR A 234 -7.01 -8.42 29.42
C THR A 234 -7.73 -7.34 28.62
N ASN A 235 -9.05 -7.42 28.54
CA ASN A 235 -9.90 -6.50 27.76
C ASN A 235 -11.19 -6.21 28.58
N PRO A 236 -11.13 -5.29 29.56
CA PRO A 236 -12.26 -5.04 30.47
C PRO A 236 -13.47 -4.37 29.80
N VAL A 237 -13.28 -3.78 28.62
CA VAL A 237 -14.34 -3.15 27.82
C VAL A 237 -14.40 -3.82 26.46
N PRO A 238 -15.60 -4.22 25.97
CA PRO A 238 -15.71 -4.79 24.64
C PRO A 238 -15.13 -3.86 23.59
N SER A 239 -14.38 -4.40 22.66
CA SER A 239 -13.70 -3.60 21.64
C SER A 239 -13.65 -4.32 20.30
N TYR A 240 -13.43 -3.57 19.25
CA TYR A 240 -13.27 -4.09 17.90
C TYR A 240 -12.08 -3.43 17.20
N ARG A 241 -11.60 -4.06 16.14
CA ARG A 241 -10.61 -3.50 15.23
C ARG A 241 -10.98 -3.83 13.81
N VAL A 242 -10.71 -2.90 12.91
CA VAL A 242 -11.00 -3.05 11.47
C VAL A 242 -9.73 -2.79 10.67
N GLY A 243 -9.40 -3.71 9.78
CA GLY A 243 -8.31 -3.57 8.84
C GLY A 243 -8.77 -3.77 7.41
N TYR A 244 -8.14 -3.04 6.48
CA TYR A 244 -8.35 -3.18 5.04
C TYR A 244 -7.00 -3.23 4.35
N VAL A 245 -6.91 -4.10 3.34
CA VAL A 245 -5.76 -4.10 2.44
C VAL A 245 -6.22 -4.31 1.01
N ASN A 246 -5.65 -3.55 0.09
CA ASN A 246 -5.86 -3.74 -1.33
C ASN A 246 -4.91 -4.83 -1.85
N LEU A 247 -5.44 -5.76 -2.62
CA LEU A 247 -4.69 -6.78 -3.36
C LEU A 247 -4.68 -6.42 -4.84
N PRO A 248 -3.61 -5.80 -5.36
CA PRO A 248 -3.44 -5.60 -6.78
C PRO A 248 -3.25 -6.94 -7.48
N ILE A 249 -4.00 -7.17 -8.57
CA ILE A 249 -3.98 -8.43 -9.31
C ILE A 249 -3.58 -8.13 -10.74
N SER A 250 -2.55 -8.84 -11.21
CA SER A 250 -2.02 -8.68 -12.56
C SER A 250 -3.10 -8.97 -13.61
N THR A 251 -3.20 -8.06 -14.57
CA THR A 251 -4.06 -8.18 -15.74
C THR A 251 -3.28 -8.58 -16.99
N GLU A 252 -2.01 -8.91 -16.87
CA GLU A 252 -1.11 -9.31 -17.96
C GLU A 252 -1.74 -10.38 -18.88
N GLN A 253 -2.44 -11.35 -18.29
CA GLN A 253 -3.14 -12.40 -19.05
C GLN A 253 -4.36 -11.92 -19.85
N LYS A 254 -4.75 -10.65 -19.72
CA LYS A 254 -5.81 -9.99 -20.50
C LYS A 254 -5.25 -9.13 -21.63
N GLU A 255 -3.93 -9.05 -21.73
CA GLU A 255 -3.24 -8.28 -22.75
C GLU A 255 -3.16 -9.07 -24.04
N LEU A 256 -3.49 -8.39 -25.14
CA LEU A 256 -3.28 -8.86 -26.49
C LEU A 256 -2.27 -7.97 -27.19
N THR A 257 -1.32 -8.58 -27.85
CA THR A 257 -0.38 -7.86 -28.74
C THR A 257 -0.91 -7.92 -30.14
N ILE A 258 -1.13 -6.76 -30.75
CA ILE A 258 -1.57 -6.64 -32.14
C ILE A 258 -0.40 -6.15 -32.98
N GLU A 259 -0.04 -6.92 -33.96
CA GLU A 259 0.98 -6.58 -34.95
C GLU A 259 0.30 -6.26 -36.28
N ILE A 260 0.63 -5.09 -36.85
CA ILE A 260 0.14 -4.65 -38.17
C ILE A 260 1.31 -4.76 -39.13
N ILE A 261 1.21 -5.65 -40.09
CA ILE A 261 2.27 -5.96 -41.03
C ILE A 261 1.85 -5.46 -42.43
N PRO A 262 2.47 -4.40 -42.95
CA PRO A 262 2.19 -3.96 -44.32
C PRO A 262 2.73 -4.97 -45.34
N ASP A 263 2.05 -5.10 -46.48
CA ASP A 263 2.46 -5.97 -47.58
C ASP A 263 3.72 -5.48 -48.32
N GLN A 264 4.15 -4.21 -48.05
CA GLN A 264 5.36 -3.62 -48.60
C GLN A 264 6.07 -2.75 -47.56
N THR A 265 7.40 -2.64 -47.70
CA THR A 265 8.23 -1.81 -46.81
C THR A 265 8.41 -0.37 -47.33
N THR A 266 8.05 -0.08 -48.58
CA THR A 266 8.11 1.26 -49.17
C THR A 266 6.83 2.04 -48.86
N PRO A 267 6.91 3.38 -48.72
CA PRO A 267 5.72 4.20 -48.52
C PRO A 267 4.69 4.02 -49.63
N TYR A 268 3.42 3.91 -49.27
CA TYR A 268 2.32 3.86 -50.22
C TYR A 268 2.16 5.20 -50.92
N GLN A 269 1.91 5.14 -52.23
CA GLN A 269 1.62 6.35 -53.01
C GLN A 269 0.16 6.83 -52.76
N PRO A 270 -0.13 8.13 -52.90
CA PRO A 270 -1.50 8.61 -52.85
C PRO A 270 -2.41 7.82 -53.80
N ALA A 271 -3.61 7.49 -53.32
CA ALA A 271 -4.59 6.67 -54.03
C ALA A 271 -4.17 5.21 -54.33
N ALA A 272 -3.04 4.71 -53.82
CA ALA A 272 -2.66 3.31 -53.92
C ALA A 272 -3.50 2.45 -52.97
N LYS A 273 -3.74 1.20 -53.37
CA LYS A 273 -4.34 0.19 -52.49
C LYS A 273 -3.27 -0.29 -51.50
N ALA A 274 -3.55 -0.20 -50.21
CA ALA A 274 -2.73 -0.73 -49.14
C ALA A 274 -3.34 -2.04 -48.59
N THR A 275 -2.51 -3.03 -48.32
CA THR A 275 -2.90 -4.29 -47.73
C THR A 275 -2.07 -4.52 -46.45
N PHE A 276 -2.71 -4.95 -45.39
CA PHE A 276 -2.05 -5.22 -44.11
C PHE A 276 -2.46 -6.58 -43.59
N ASP A 277 -1.50 -7.35 -43.11
CA ASP A 277 -1.77 -8.54 -42.32
C ASP A 277 -1.85 -8.14 -40.85
N LEU A 278 -2.87 -8.65 -40.14
CA LEU A 278 -3.09 -8.42 -38.72
C LEU A 278 -2.82 -9.70 -37.95
N ARG A 279 -1.96 -9.62 -36.96
CA ARG A 279 -1.64 -10.75 -36.09
C ARG A 279 -1.95 -10.38 -34.66
N ALA A 280 -2.87 -11.15 -34.03
CA ALA A 280 -3.17 -11.05 -32.62
C ALA A 280 -2.53 -12.19 -31.84
N THR A 281 -1.81 -11.88 -30.78
CA THR A 281 -1.19 -12.87 -29.89
C THR A 281 -1.55 -12.58 -28.44
N ASP A 282 -1.67 -13.64 -27.63
CA ASP A 282 -1.84 -13.52 -26.17
C ASP A 282 -0.51 -13.13 -25.48
N TYR A 283 -0.56 -12.91 -24.17
CA TYR A 283 0.59 -12.56 -23.33
C TYR A 283 1.72 -13.61 -23.33
N LYS A 284 1.50 -14.80 -23.90
CA LYS A 284 2.49 -15.86 -24.10
C LYS A 284 3.01 -15.92 -25.55
N GLY A 285 2.59 -15.00 -26.40
CA GLY A 285 2.95 -14.96 -27.81
C GLY A 285 2.24 -15.99 -28.69
N ARG A 286 1.17 -16.63 -28.21
CA ARG A 286 0.39 -17.60 -28.98
C ARG A 286 -0.68 -16.86 -29.79
N GLY A 287 -0.83 -17.23 -31.07
CA GLY A 287 -1.89 -16.68 -31.92
C GLY A 287 -3.29 -16.96 -31.31
N VAL A 288 -4.13 -15.94 -31.30
CA VAL A 288 -5.49 -16.02 -30.78
C VAL A 288 -6.48 -15.39 -31.75
N GLU A 289 -7.70 -15.93 -31.80
CA GLU A 289 -8.82 -15.28 -32.48
C GLU A 289 -9.22 -14.03 -31.66
N ALA A 290 -9.34 -12.88 -32.33
CA ALA A 290 -9.68 -11.62 -31.70
C ALA A 290 -10.60 -10.80 -32.61
N GLU A 291 -11.52 -10.08 -31.98
CA GLU A 291 -12.30 -9.02 -32.62
C GLU A 291 -11.48 -7.73 -32.61
N LEU A 292 -11.29 -7.12 -33.78
CA LEU A 292 -10.44 -5.96 -33.95
C LEU A 292 -11.24 -4.80 -34.55
N SER A 293 -10.96 -3.58 -34.06
CA SER A 293 -11.37 -2.34 -34.70
C SER A 293 -10.17 -1.72 -35.40
N LEU A 294 -10.25 -1.51 -36.70
CA LEU A 294 -9.18 -0.94 -37.52
C LEU A 294 -9.60 0.43 -38.04
N GLN A 295 -8.70 1.40 -37.88
CA GLN A 295 -8.89 2.76 -38.40
C GLN A 295 -7.65 3.18 -39.20
N LEU A 296 -7.88 3.79 -40.34
CA LEU A 296 -6.83 4.47 -41.14
C LEU A 296 -7.13 5.95 -41.09
N VAL A 297 -6.24 6.70 -40.44
CA VAL A 297 -6.42 8.14 -40.16
C VAL A 297 -5.21 8.90 -40.65
N ASP A 298 -5.42 10.07 -41.25
CA ASP A 298 -4.37 10.98 -41.65
C ASP A 298 -3.53 11.41 -40.45
N LEU A 299 -2.21 11.39 -40.59
CA LEU A 299 -1.27 11.73 -39.50
C LEU A 299 -1.47 13.15 -38.97
N SER A 300 -1.86 14.10 -39.84
CA SER A 300 -2.14 15.49 -39.45
C SER A 300 -3.35 15.60 -38.52
N VAL A 301 -4.35 14.74 -38.69
CA VAL A 301 -5.52 14.64 -37.82
C VAL A 301 -5.12 14.04 -36.47
N LEU A 302 -4.28 13.00 -36.47
CA LEU A 302 -3.76 12.42 -35.24
C LEU A 302 -2.91 13.38 -34.42
N ALA A 303 -2.16 14.26 -35.10
CA ALA A 303 -1.33 15.28 -34.43
C ALA A 303 -2.17 16.34 -33.68
N LEU A 304 -3.44 16.53 -34.04
CA LEU A 304 -4.39 17.41 -33.37
C LEU A 304 -5.13 16.71 -32.22
N THR A 305 -5.06 15.40 -32.14
CA THR A 305 -5.73 14.63 -31.09
C THR A 305 -4.78 14.47 -29.90
N ASP A 306 -5.27 14.76 -28.68
CA ASP A 306 -4.47 14.58 -27.46
C ASP A 306 -4.08 13.11 -27.31
N SER A 307 -2.78 12.82 -27.43
CA SER A 307 -2.20 11.47 -27.35
C SER A 307 -2.28 10.82 -25.95
N ARG A 308 -2.98 11.45 -25.00
CA ARG A 308 -3.12 10.98 -23.62
C ARG A 308 -4.26 10.00 -23.41
N GLN A 309 -4.82 9.44 -24.48
CA GLN A 309 -5.77 8.34 -24.31
C GLN A 309 -4.99 7.12 -23.81
N GLY A 310 -5.23 6.73 -22.54
CA GLY A 310 -4.68 5.50 -21.96
C GLY A 310 -5.03 4.28 -22.81
N THR A 311 -4.28 3.20 -22.63
CA THR A 311 -4.55 1.96 -23.36
C THR A 311 -5.98 1.46 -23.08
N MET A 312 -6.53 0.64 -23.97
CA MET A 312 -7.83 -0.02 -23.76
C MET A 312 -7.80 -0.81 -22.43
N LEU A 313 -6.67 -1.47 -22.15
CA LEU A 313 -6.48 -2.23 -20.92
C LEU A 313 -6.61 -1.33 -19.68
N ASP A 314 -5.96 -0.14 -19.66
CA ASP A 314 -6.04 0.82 -18.56
C ASP A 314 -7.47 1.34 -18.32
N ASN A 315 -8.26 1.46 -19.38
CA ASN A 315 -9.65 1.91 -19.27
C ASN A 315 -10.56 0.83 -18.67
N PHE A 316 -10.42 -0.43 -19.09
CA PHE A 316 -11.26 -1.52 -18.63
C PHE A 316 -10.80 -2.14 -17.31
N TYR A 317 -9.48 -2.18 -17.05
CA TYR A 317 -8.87 -2.84 -15.90
C TYR A 317 -8.18 -1.84 -14.94
N ARG A 318 -8.68 -0.61 -14.86
CA ARG A 318 -8.26 0.33 -13.81
C ARG A 318 -8.67 -0.17 -12.42
N ASN A 319 -7.90 0.19 -11.41
CA ASN A 319 -8.23 -0.13 -10.02
C ASN A 319 -9.66 0.28 -9.67
N ARG A 320 -10.39 -0.64 -9.07
CA ARG A 320 -11.77 -0.45 -8.60
C ARG A 320 -11.74 0.02 -7.13
N PRO A 321 -12.60 0.95 -6.73
CA PRO A 321 -12.73 1.37 -5.34
C PRO A 321 -13.34 0.26 -4.48
N LEU A 322 -13.14 0.35 -3.16
CA LEU A 322 -13.69 -0.60 -2.18
C LEU A 322 -15.21 -0.74 -2.31
N GLY A 323 -15.95 0.37 -2.30
CA GLY A 323 -17.41 0.40 -2.51
C GLY A 323 -18.24 -0.23 -1.40
N VAL A 324 -17.64 -0.86 -0.39
CA VAL A 324 -18.29 -1.46 0.78
C VAL A 324 -18.04 -0.58 2.00
N ARG A 325 -19.06 -0.38 2.82
CA ARG A 325 -18.96 0.34 4.09
C ARG A 325 -19.17 -0.62 5.23
N THR A 326 -18.20 -0.69 6.12
CA THR A 326 -18.29 -1.48 7.35
C THR A 326 -18.69 -0.56 8.51
N GLY A 327 -19.77 -0.88 9.18
CA GLY A 327 -20.24 -0.19 10.40
C GLY A 327 -20.18 -1.13 11.59
N ALA A 328 -19.74 -0.62 12.73
CA ALA A 328 -19.75 -1.36 13.99
C ALA A 328 -20.62 -0.62 15.02
N THR A 329 -21.75 -1.22 15.41
CA THR A 329 -22.63 -0.66 16.46
C THR A 329 -21.99 -0.72 17.85
N LEU A 330 -20.96 -1.56 18.01
CA LEU A 330 -20.20 -1.69 19.25
C LEU A 330 -19.54 -0.36 19.67
N ALA A 331 -19.10 0.47 18.71
CA ALA A 331 -18.55 1.80 18.99
C ALA A 331 -19.53 2.68 19.78
N MET A 332 -20.79 2.72 19.37
CA MET A 332 -21.82 3.52 20.04
C MET A 332 -22.16 3.00 21.45
N SER A 333 -22.08 1.68 21.64
CA SER A 333 -22.34 1.05 22.94
C SER A 333 -21.21 1.30 23.93
N VAL A 334 -19.96 1.29 23.46
CA VAL A 334 -18.77 1.55 24.29
C VAL A 334 -18.70 3.01 24.73
N ASP A 335 -19.03 3.94 23.86
CA ASP A 335 -19.07 5.37 24.21
C ASP A 335 -20.13 5.67 25.26
N ARG A 336 -21.32 5.09 25.13
CA ARG A 336 -22.37 5.17 26.16
C ARG A 336 -21.92 4.58 27.49
N TYR A 337 -21.20 3.46 27.48
CA TYR A 337 -20.69 2.83 28.69
C TYR A 337 -19.61 3.68 29.37
N ARG A 338 -18.74 4.30 28.59
CA ARG A 338 -17.73 5.24 29.11
C ARG A 338 -18.33 6.48 29.69
N GLU A 339 -19.39 7.03 29.10
CA GLU A 339 -20.15 8.17 29.64
C GLU A 339 -20.83 7.80 30.95
N GLN A 340 -21.38 6.60 31.09
CA GLN A 340 -22.03 6.11 32.31
C GLN A 340 -21.04 5.74 33.43
N ALA A 341 -19.82 5.32 33.09
CA ALA A 341 -18.80 4.92 34.03
C ALA A 341 -17.98 6.12 34.61
N GLN A 342 -18.16 7.33 34.08
CA GLN A 342 -17.60 8.53 34.69
C GLN A 342 -18.45 8.88 35.93
N PRO A 343 -17.84 8.95 37.13
CA PRO A 343 -18.59 9.43 38.29
C PRO A 343 -19.09 10.86 38.02
N PRO A 344 -20.29 11.21 38.41
CA PRO A 344 -20.78 12.56 38.23
C PRO A 344 -19.84 13.51 38.95
N THR A 345 -19.06 14.27 38.21
CA THR A 345 -18.30 15.38 38.74
C THR A 345 -19.31 16.44 39.18
N GLY A 346 -19.70 16.34 40.45
CA GLY A 346 -20.51 17.37 41.07
C GLY A 346 -19.75 18.68 41.11
N LYS A 347 -20.10 19.59 40.21
CA LYS A 347 -19.91 21.03 40.40
C LYS A 347 -21.11 21.73 39.79
N GLY A 348 -21.93 22.23 40.69
CA GLY A 348 -23.05 23.10 40.38
C GLY A 348 -22.57 24.43 39.79
N GLY A 349 -23.35 24.94 38.88
CA GLY A 349 -23.48 26.37 38.60
C GLY A 349 -22.71 26.88 37.43
N ALA A 350 -23.34 26.93 36.27
CA ALA A 350 -23.51 28.12 35.44
C ALA A 350 -24.21 27.71 34.15
N GLY A 351 -25.36 28.26 33.92
CA GLY A 351 -26.20 27.99 32.76
C GLY A 351 -25.59 28.53 31.46
N GLY A 352 -25.99 27.88 30.39
CA GLY A 352 -25.94 28.43 29.04
C GLY A 352 -24.73 28.05 28.23
N GLN A 353 -24.76 26.85 27.63
CA GLN A 353 -24.16 26.56 26.31
C GLN A 353 -24.23 25.08 25.93
N GLU A 354 -25.16 24.31 26.46
CA GLU A 354 -25.30 22.86 26.18
C GLU A 354 -25.89 22.52 24.79
N GLY A 355 -26.35 23.51 24.03
CA GLY A 355 -27.03 23.26 22.75
C GLY A 355 -26.11 23.17 21.52
N LEU A 356 -24.88 23.67 21.58
CA LEU A 356 -24.01 23.79 20.40
C LEU A 356 -22.92 22.74 20.31
N ASP A 357 -22.53 22.13 21.42
CA ASP A 357 -21.48 21.11 21.44
C ASP A 357 -21.94 19.71 20.98
N VAL A 358 -23.24 19.43 21.12
CA VAL A 358 -23.85 18.15 20.69
C VAL A 358 -23.91 18.07 19.15
N ILE A 359 -24.03 19.21 18.47
CA ILE A 359 -24.13 19.26 17.01
C ILE A 359 -22.75 19.06 16.35
N ARG A 360 -21.66 19.48 16.97
CA ARG A 360 -20.30 19.35 16.41
C ARG A 360 -19.67 17.95 16.57
N LYS A 361 -20.15 17.12 17.47
CA LYS A 361 -19.66 15.74 17.67
C LYS A 361 -20.22 14.73 16.67
N ARG A 362 -21.10 15.11 15.78
CA ARG A 362 -21.76 14.25 14.78
C ARG A 362 -21.42 14.62 13.32
N PHE A 363 -20.30 15.24 13.06
CA PHE A 363 -19.79 15.25 11.69
C PHE A 363 -19.21 13.87 11.37
N LEU A 364 -20.08 13.01 10.85
CA LEU A 364 -19.67 11.95 9.96
C LEU A 364 -19.01 12.64 8.76
N ASP A 365 -17.78 12.27 8.43
CA ASP A 365 -17.04 12.82 7.27
C ASP A 365 -17.79 12.67 5.93
N THR A 366 -18.93 11.99 5.95
CA THR A 366 -19.88 11.95 4.83
C THR A 366 -21.28 11.67 5.40
N ALA A 367 -22.11 12.67 5.54
CA ALA A 367 -23.45 12.51 6.08
C ALA A 367 -24.42 11.78 5.12
N TYR A 368 -24.24 11.94 3.81
CA TYR A 368 -24.99 11.24 2.75
C TYR A 368 -24.33 11.50 1.40
N TRP A 369 -24.09 10.45 0.62
CA TRP A 369 -23.76 10.56 -0.79
C TRP A 369 -24.64 9.60 -1.59
N ASN A 370 -25.40 10.13 -2.54
CA ASN A 370 -26.17 9.35 -3.49
C ASN A 370 -25.58 9.57 -4.87
N ALA A 371 -25.15 8.49 -5.53
CA ALA A 371 -24.59 8.52 -6.87
C ALA A 371 -25.68 8.60 -7.96
N GLU A 372 -26.96 8.56 -7.58
CA GLU A 372 -28.12 8.60 -8.48
C GLU A 372 -29.07 9.73 -8.05
N ALA A 373 -28.65 10.98 -8.34
CA ALA A 373 -29.55 12.13 -8.29
C ALA A 373 -29.35 12.97 -9.56
#